data_8fb6fbb41eeaef4a602a9e0a0eeb0bde
#
_entry.id   8fb6fbb41eeaef4a602a9e0a0eeb0bde
#
_cell.length_a   1.000
_cell.length_b   1.000
_cell.length_c   1.000
_cell.angle_alpha   90.00
_cell.angle_beta   90.00
_cell.angle_gamma   90.00
#
_symmetry.space_group_name_H-M   'P 1'
#
loop_
_entity.id
_entity.type
_entity.pdbx_description
1 polymer ?
#
loop_
_entity_poly.entity_id
_entity_poly.type
_entity_poly.pdbx_seq_one_letter_code
_entity_poly.pdbx_strand_id
1 'polypeptide(L)'
;MKQGDRSDIIMSYGRRENMDWMTGIQRAIDYVEAHLDETADYGAVAREAASSPFHFQRMFAMVCGYTFGDYIRMRRLSVAADELYRTDDRIIDIALRSGYDTPESFSRAFTRFHGISPSEARHGGNVKSFSRLSVKLIFEGGNIMDYRIEKADAFKVICRRKRVEKPQGDIATDDISGFWRECNEDGTVEKICGYADFDRFHGILGICFSGEMADNGFPYGIGAEYNGTEVAEDGFDIVEIPAHTYAVFVCRGRMPDAFREIYRRICTEFFPQNTAYEYGSGVELEVYPSADVQNSDYTCEIWIAVKEKKN
;
A
#
# COMPACT_ATOMS: atom_id res chain seq x y z
N MET A 1 25.47 15.21 54.84
CA MET A 1 24.89 15.90 53.64
C MET A 1 25.14 15.01 52.44
N LYS A 2 24.12 14.29 52.00
CA LYS A 2 24.21 13.36 50.87
C LYS A 2 23.92 14.12 49.58
N GLN A 3 24.87 14.08 48.65
CA GLN A 3 24.68 14.53 47.28
C GLN A 3 23.69 13.59 46.61
N GLY A 4 22.50 14.10 46.28
CA GLY A 4 21.50 13.39 45.49
C GLY A 4 21.94 13.36 44.03
N ASP A 5 21.88 12.17 43.49
CA ASP A 5 22.21 11.82 42.14
C ASP A 5 21.27 12.56 41.16
N ARG A 6 21.84 13.35 40.27
CA ARG A 6 21.13 14.13 39.23
C ARG A 6 20.81 13.31 37.97
N SER A 7 21.10 12.01 37.99
CA SER A 7 20.92 11.12 36.84
C SER A 7 19.49 10.61 36.64
N ASP A 8 18.62 10.69 37.67
CA ASP A 8 17.30 10.07 37.60
C ASP A 8 16.16 10.98 37.12
N ILE A 9 16.45 12.26 36.84
CA ILE A 9 15.40 13.23 36.41
C ILE A 9 15.30 13.34 34.87
N ILE A 10 16.21 12.75 34.10
CA ILE A 10 16.20 12.85 32.63
C ILE A 10 15.40 11.72 31.97
N MET A 11 14.92 10.74 32.70
CA MET A 11 14.22 9.56 32.17
C MET A 11 12.69 9.64 32.14
N SER A 12 12.06 10.76 32.47
CA SER A 12 10.58 10.86 32.51
C SER A 12 9.96 11.87 31.55
N TYR A 13 10.72 12.50 30.65
CA TYR A 13 10.11 13.28 29.57
C TYR A 13 9.83 12.36 28.39
N GLY A 14 8.54 12.06 28.24
CA GLY A 14 7.91 11.19 27.28
C GLY A 14 8.63 11.09 25.94
N ARG A 15 9.16 9.93 25.63
CA ARG A 15 9.27 9.45 24.27
C ARG A 15 7.88 9.46 23.65
N ARG A 16 7.47 10.58 23.05
CA ARG A 16 6.59 10.51 21.89
C ARG A 16 7.46 9.92 20.80
N GLU A 17 7.37 8.61 20.66
CA GLU A 17 8.04 7.86 19.63
C GLU A 17 7.68 8.50 18.31
N ASN A 18 8.67 9.12 17.64
CA ASN A 18 8.63 9.35 16.21
C ASN A 18 8.41 7.97 15.60
N MET A 19 7.19 7.70 15.21
CA MET A 19 6.77 6.40 14.74
C MET A 19 7.29 6.26 13.33
N ASP A 20 8.52 5.74 13.23
CA ASP A 20 9.08 5.28 11.98
C ASP A 20 8.09 4.28 11.37
N TRP A 21 7.67 4.51 10.12
CA TRP A 21 6.71 3.65 9.43
C TRP A 21 7.19 2.18 9.38
N MET A 22 8.51 1.91 9.39
CA MET A 22 9.10 0.57 9.50
C MET A 22 8.69 -0.10 10.82
N THR A 23 8.76 0.64 11.92
CA THR A 23 8.24 0.20 13.22
C THR A 23 6.72 -0.01 13.16
N GLY A 24 6.01 0.84 12.40
CA GLY A 24 4.58 0.70 12.14
C GLY A 24 4.25 -0.60 11.41
N ILE A 25 4.97 -0.94 10.33
CA ILE A 25 4.79 -2.22 9.62
C ILE A 25 5.09 -3.40 10.55
N GLN A 26 6.16 -3.36 11.36
CA GLN A 26 6.46 -4.45 12.28
C GLN A 26 5.33 -4.64 13.28
N ARG A 27 4.78 -3.56 13.86
CA ARG A 27 3.63 -3.66 14.78
C ARG A 27 2.38 -4.22 14.10
N ALA A 28 2.11 -3.81 12.87
CA ALA A 28 1.02 -4.37 12.08
C ALA A 28 1.18 -5.88 11.83
N ILE A 29 2.40 -6.32 11.53
CA ILE A 29 2.75 -7.74 11.41
C ILE A 29 2.55 -8.45 12.75
N ASP A 30 3.05 -7.87 13.86
CA ASP A 30 2.95 -8.43 15.19
C ASP A 30 1.48 -8.57 15.64
N TYR A 31 0.68 -7.55 15.34
CA TYR A 31 -0.76 -7.57 15.59
C TYR A 31 -1.45 -8.71 14.86
N VAL A 32 -1.21 -8.86 13.56
CA VAL A 32 -1.83 -9.94 12.78
C VAL A 32 -1.36 -11.32 13.21
N GLU A 33 -0.08 -11.48 13.54
CA GLU A 33 0.45 -12.76 14.03
C GLU A 33 -0.20 -13.19 15.37
N ALA A 34 -0.62 -12.21 16.18
CA ALA A 34 -1.34 -12.48 17.42
C ALA A 34 -2.84 -12.77 17.22
N HIS A 35 -3.39 -12.49 16.01
CA HIS A 35 -4.82 -12.62 15.69
C HIS A 35 -5.04 -13.39 14.39
N LEU A 36 -4.19 -14.38 14.09
CA LEU A 36 -4.28 -15.15 12.85
C LEU A 36 -5.55 -15.99 12.74
N ASP A 37 -6.14 -16.38 13.86
CA ASP A 37 -7.39 -17.14 13.97
C ASP A 37 -8.66 -16.30 13.89
N GLU A 38 -8.51 -14.95 13.92
CA GLU A 38 -9.63 -14.02 13.85
C GLU A 38 -9.83 -13.48 12.43
N THR A 39 -10.99 -12.88 12.17
CA THR A 39 -11.21 -12.13 10.93
C THR A 39 -10.26 -10.94 10.88
N ALA A 40 -9.51 -10.80 9.77
CA ALA A 40 -8.53 -9.74 9.62
C ALA A 40 -9.18 -8.35 9.62
N ASP A 41 -8.97 -7.56 10.68
CA ASP A 41 -9.36 -6.14 10.76
C ASP A 41 -8.24 -5.26 10.17
N TYR A 42 -8.37 -4.95 8.88
CA TYR A 42 -7.41 -4.08 8.18
C TYR A 42 -7.38 -2.64 8.72
N GLY A 43 -8.47 -2.19 9.35
CA GLY A 43 -8.51 -0.90 10.04
C GLY A 43 -7.64 -0.91 11.30
N ALA A 44 -7.71 -1.98 12.10
CA ALA A 44 -6.83 -2.16 13.26
C ALA A 44 -5.37 -2.27 12.84
N VAL A 45 -5.08 -3.09 11.82
CA VAL A 45 -3.72 -3.24 11.26
C VAL A 45 -3.14 -1.89 10.81
N ALA A 46 -3.92 -1.08 10.12
CA ALA A 46 -3.49 0.23 9.65
C ALA A 46 -3.27 1.21 10.80
N ARG A 47 -4.08 1.15 11.87
CA ARG A 47 -3.86 1.93 13.09
C ARG A 47 -2.53 1.58 13.76
N GLU A 48 -2.20 0.29 13.83
CA GLU A 48 -0.89 -0.16 14.35
C GLU A 48 0.28 0.35 13.50
N ALA A 49 0.08 0.43 12.18
CA ALA A 49 1.04 1.01 11.25
C ALA A 49 1.06 2.55 11.25
N ALA A 50 0.19 3.22 12.02
CA ALA A 50 -0.04 4.67 11.96
C ALA A 50 -0.27 5.18 10.53
N SER A 51 -1.02 4.43 9.75
CA SER A 51 -1.25 4.63 8.32
C SER A 51 -2.73 4.51 7.98
N SER A 52 -3.14 4.96 6.81
CA SER A 52 -4.44 4.56 6.28
C SER A 52 -4.40 3.10 5.81
N PRO A 53 -5.51 2.36 5.84
CA PRO A 53 -5.55 0.96 5.35
C PRO A 53 -5.04 0.80 3.93
N PHE A 54 -5.34 1.75 3.05
CA PHE A 54 -4.87 1.76 1.66
C PHE A 54 -3.35 1.92 1.57
N HIS A 55 -2.83 2.98 2.18
CA HIS A 55 -1.41 3.27 2.15
C HIS A 55 -0.62 2.09 2.72
N PHE A 56 -1.06 1.54 3.87
CA PHE A 56 -0.45 0.36 4.45
C PHE A 56 -0.40 -0.82 3.48
N GLN A 57 -1.55 -1.18 2.87
CA GLN A 57 -1.62 -2.32 1.94
C GLN A 57 -0.76 -2.11 0.69
N ARG A 58 -0.82 -0.90 0.10
CA ARG A 58 0.00 -0.54 -1.07
C ARG A 58 1.48 -0.61 -0.74
N MET A 59 1.88 0.01 0.36
CA MET A 59 3.25 0.00 0.86
C MET A 59 3.76 -1.41 1.11
N PHE A 60 2.97 -2.19 1.84
CA PHE A 60 3.30 -3.58 2.15
C PHE A 60 3.51 -4.39 0.87
N ALA A 61 2.59 -4.30 -0.09
CA ALA A 61 2.68 -5.03 -1.34
C ALA A 61 3.92 -4.63 -2.16
N MET A 62 4.25 -3.33 -2.21
CA MET A 62 5.42 -2.85 -2.94
C MET A 62 6.75 -3.25 -2.30
N VAL A 63 6.81 -3.26 -0.97
CA VAL A 63 8.03 -3.64 -0.23
C VAL A 63 8.22 -5.14 -0.19
N CYS A 64 7.14 -5.90 0.03
CA CYS A 64 7.21 -7.35 0.22
C CYS A 64 7.03 -8.16 -1.07
N GLY A 65 6.52 -7.56 -2.16
CA GLY A 65 6.25 -8.23 -3.44
C GLY A 65 4.99 -9.08 -3.46
N TYR A 66 4.18 -9.07 -2.39
CA TYR A 66 2.88 -9.74 -2.28
C TYR A 66 1.95 -8.96 -1.35
N THR A 67 0.64 -9.19 -1.49
CA THR A 67 -0.34 -8.44 -0.70
C THR A 67 -0.32 -8.83 0.78
N PHE A 68 -0.80 -7.93 1.65
CA PHE A 68 -0.94 -8.25 3.07
C PHE A 68 -1.96 -9.37 3.32
N GLY A 69 -3.00 -9.46 2.49
CA GLY A 69 -3.94 -10.58 2.51
C GLY A 69 -3.28 -11.92 2.15
N ASP A 70 -2.35 -11.92 1.18
CA ASP A 70 -1.56 -13.10 0.84
C ASP A 70 -0.64 -13.51 1.99
N TYR A 71 -0.02 -12.54 2.65
CA TYR A 71 0.76 -12.78 3.86
C TYR A 71 -0.05 -13.54 4.91
N ILE A 72 -1.22 -13.00 5.28
CA ILE A 72 -2.12 -13.63 6.27
C ILE A 72 -2.51 -15.03 5.82
N ARG A 73 -2.90 -15.20 4.56
CA ARG A 73 -3.31 -16.50 4.00
C ARG A 73 -2.18 -17.52 4.08
N MET A 74 -0.95 -17.17 3.65
CA MET A 74 0.19 -18.07 3.68
C MET A 74 0.61 -18.42 5.12
N ARG A 75 0.52 -17.48 6.04
CA ARG A 75 0.77 -17.71 7.46
C ARG A 75 -0.25 -18.69 8.06
N ARG A 76 -1.55 -18.46 7.84
CA ARG A 76 -2.64 -19.33 8.30
C ARG A 76 -2.47 -20.77 7.78
N LEU A 77 -2.18 -20.92 6.49
CA LEU A 77 -1.96 -22.25 5.90
C LEU A 77 -0.73 -22.94 6.49
N SER A 78 0.34 -22.21 6.80
CA SER A 78 1.51 -22.76 7.47
C SER A 78 1.22 -23.20 8.90
N VAL A 79 0.47 -22.39 9.67
CA VAL A 79 0.03 -22.74 11.03
C VAL A 79 -0.90 -23.96 10.99
N ALA A 80 -1.84 -24.00 10.03
CA ALA A 80 -2.74 -25.12 9.84
C ALA A 80 -2.00 -26.43 9.55
N ALA A 81 -0.91 -26.39 8.78
CA ALA A 81 -0.08 -27.57 8.53
C ALA A 81 0.57 -28.10 9.82
N ASP A 82 1.08 -27.19 10.67
CA ASP A 82 1.63 -27.56 11.97
C ASP A 82 0.56 -28.16 12.91
N GLU A 83 -0.66 -27.59 12.92
CA GLU A 83 -1.78 -28.12 13.69
C GLU A 83 -2.21 -29.52 13.21
N LEU A 84 -2.34 -29.69 11.89
CA LEU A 84 -2.68 -31.00 11.31
C LEU A 84 -1.69 -32.10 11.72
N TYR A 85 -0.41 -31.75 11.82
CA TYR A 85 0.64 -32.69 12.21
C TYR A 85 0.67 -32.96 13.71
N ARG A 86 0.36 -31.95 14.55
CA ARG A 86 0.53 -32.04 16.02
C ARG A 86 -0.72 -32.41 16.78
N THR A 87 -1.90 -32.29 16.17
CA THR A 87 -3.17 -32.53 16.86
C THR A 87 -4.05 -33.51 16.12
N ASP A 88 -5.02 -34.08 16.85
CA ASP A 88 -6.08 -34.93 16.28
C ASP A 88 -7.36 -34.13 15.97
N ASP A 89 -7.28 -32.78 15.96
CA ASP A 89 -8.41 -31.91 15.66
C ASP A 89 -8.98 -32.21 14.28
N ARG A 90 -10.30 -32.10 14.14
CA ARG A 90 -10.95 -32.34 12.85
C ARG A 90 -10.48 -31.28 11.83
N ILE A 91 -10.28 -31.70 10.59
CA ILE A 91 -9.88 -30.78 9.49
C ILE A 91 -10.83 -29.58 9.37
N ILE A 92 -12.13 -29.78 9.65
CA ILE A 92 -13.12 -28.69 9.63
C ILE A 92 -12.84 -27.63 10.70
N ASP A 93 -12.42 -28.06 11.90
CA ASP A 93 -12.16 -27.15 13.00
C ASP A 93 -10.88 -26.31 12.73
N ILE A 94 -9.86 -26.96 12.14
CA ILE A 94 -8.65 -26.28 11.67
C ILE A 94 -8.96 -25.30 10.52
N ALA A 95 -9.84 -25.69 9.57
CA ALA A 95 -10.26 -24.85 8.48
C ALA A 95 -10.94 -23.56 8.97
N LEU A 96 -11.85 -23.69 9.95
CA LEU A 96 -12.54 -22.54 10.56
C LEU A 96 -11.56 -21.60 11.25
N ARG A 97 -10.64 -22.12 12.06
CA ARG A 97 -9.58 -21.28 12.70
C ARG A 97 -8.64 -20.63 11.68
N SER A 98 -8.47 -21.25 10.52
CA SER A 98 -7.67 -20.69 9.43
C SER A 98 -8.44 -19.66 8.59
N GLY A 99 -9.70 -19.32 8.97
CA GLY A 99 -10.53 -18.31 8.33
C GLY A 99 -11.23 -18.78 7.05
N TYR A 100 -11.52 -20.07 6.94
CA TYR A 100 -12.27 -20.64 5.83
C TYR A 100 -13.66 -21.11 6.28
N ASP A 101 -14.68 -20.69 5.56
CA ASP A 101 -16.09 -21.04 5.88
C ASP A 101 -16.42 -22.51 5.60
N THR A 102 -15.66 -23.17 4.70
CA THR A 102 -15.90 -24.56 4.32
C THR A 102 -14.61 -25.38 4.23
N PRO A 103 -14.68 -26.69 4.55
CA PRO A 103 -13.54 -27.60 4.40
C PRO A 103 -13.04 -27.71 2.95
N GLU A 104 -13.92 -27.55 1.98
CA GLU A 104 -13.59 -27.62 0.56
C GLU A 104 -12.76 -26.42 0.12
N SER A 105 -13.13 -25.20 0.55
CA SER A 105 -12.38 -23.98 0.26
C SER A 105 -11.00 -24.03 0.93
N PHE A 106 -10.93 -24.49 2.17
CA PHE A 106 -9.67 -24.74 2.87
C PHE A 106 -8.81 -25.76 2.14
N SER A 107 -9.35 -26.93 1.80
CA SER A 107 -8.60 -28.00 1.15
C SER A 107 -8.04 -27.58 -0.19
N ARG A 108 -8.78 -26.79 -0.99
CA ARG A 108 -8.28 -26.22 -2.24
C ARG A 108 -7.14 -25.23 -2.02
N ALA A 109 -7.27 -24.32 -1.06
CA ALA A 109 -6.25 -23.35 -0.74
C ALA A 109 -5.00 -24.03 -0.16
N PHE A 110 -5.17 -24.98 0.75
CA PHE A 110 -4.12 -25.75 1.35
C PHE A 110 -3.33 -26.55 0.30
N THR A 111 -4.04 -27.29 -0.57
CA THR A 111 -3.40 -28.07 -1.65
C THR A 111 -2.68 -27.17 -2.64
N ARG A 112 -3.24 -26.03 -2.99
CA ARG A 112 -2.57 -25.03 -3.87
C ARG A 112 -1.26 -24.54 -3.26
N PHE A 113 -1.23 -24.29 -1.96
CA PHE A 113 -0.07 -23.77 -1.27
C PHE A 113 0.98 -24.87 -0.97
N HIS A 114 0.58 -25.98 -0.38
CA HIS A 114 1.48 -27.04 0.06
C HIS A 114 1.82 -28.05 -1.04
N GLY A 115 0.96 -28.23 -2.03
CA GLY A 115 1.06 -29.25 -3.07
C GLY A 115 0.47 -30.61 -2.69
N ILE A 116 -0.03 -30.77 -1.45
CA ILE A 116 -0.65 -31.99 -0.92
C ILE A 116 -1.94 -31.62 -0.18
N SER A 117 -2.82 -32.58 0.01
CA SER A 117 -4.08 -32.39 0.75
C SER A 117 -3.85 -32.26 2.27
N PRO A 118 -4.81 -31.66 3.02
CA PRO A 118 -4.74 -31.62 4.49
C PRO A 118 -4.66 -33.02 5.12
N SER A 119 -5.33 -34.01 4.53
CA SER A 119 -5.27 -35.39 5.00
C SER A 119 -3.90 -36.02 4.83
N GLU A 120 -3.24 -35.80 3.68
CA GLU A 120 -1.88 -36.27 3.44
C GLU A 120 -0.88 -35.59 4.37
N ALA A 121 -1.04 -34.28 4.63
CA ALA A 121 -0.23 -33.53 5.57
C ALA A 121 -0.33 -34.13 6.99
N ARG A 122 -1.54 -34.49 7.45
CA ARG A 122 -1.75 -35.17 8.75
C ARG A 122 -0.98 -36.47 8.87
N HIS A 123 -0.82 -37.21 7.79
CA HIS A 123 -0.09 -38.51 7.78
C HIS A 123 1.41 -38.36 7.47
N GLY A 124 1.96 -37.15 7.62
CA GLY A 124 3.39 -36.90 7.48
C GLY A 124 3.88 -36.55 6.09
N GLY A 125 2.97 -36.11 5.22
CA GLY A 125 3.33 -35.55 3.90
C GLY A 125 4.14 -34.27 4.01
N ASN A 126 5.01 -34.01 3.02
CA ASN A 126 5.86 -32.81 3.00
C ASN A 126 5.02 -31.53 2.80
N VAL A 127 5.12 -30.62 3.76
CA VAL A 127 4.45 -29.31 3.73
C VAL A 127 5.45 -28.18 3.54
N LYS A 128 4.99 -27.05 2.98
CA LYS A 128 5.74 -25.81 2.90
C LYS A 128 5.52 -24.99 4.17
N SER A 129 6.52 -24.25 4.60
CA SER A 129 6.37 -23.28 5.68
C SER A 129 6.63 -21.88 5.14
N PHE A 130 5.73 -20.96 5.44
CA PHE A 130 5.90 -19.54 5.21
C PHE A 130 6.20 -18.88 6.55
N SER A 131 7.42 -18.40 6.73
CA SER A 131 7.86 -17.83 7.99
C SER A 131 7.23 -16.47 8.26
N ARG A 132 7.08 -16.14 9.55
CA ARG A 132 6.71 -14.80 9.97
C ARG A 132 7.71 -13.78 9.41
N LEU A 133 7.19 -12.67 8.86
CA LEU A 133 8.01 -11.53 8.46
C LEU A 133 8.61 -10.84 9.69
N SER A 134 9.86 -10.43 9.53
CA SER A 134 10.56 -9.56 10.46
C SER A 134 11.15 -8.41 9.67
N VAL A 135 10.78 -7.19 10.03
CA VAL A 135 11.32 -5.98 9.41
C VAL A 135 12.71 -5.75 9.98
N LYS A 136 13.71 -5.76 9.10
CA LYS A 136 15.10 -5.44 9.46
C LYS A 136 15.53 -4.19 8.70
N LEU A 137 16.09 -3.23 9.40
CA LEU A 137 16.75 -2.10 8.78
C LEU A 137 18.09 -2.61 8.21
N ILE A 138 18.17 -2.73 6.91
CA ILE A 138 19.44 -2.94 6.21
C ILE A 138 19.87 -1.56 5.73
N PHE A 139 21.00 -1.06 6.23
CA PHE A 139 21.59 0.17 5.73
C PHE A 139 22.21 -0.12 4.35
N GLU A 140 21.42 0.10 3.31
CA GLU A 140 21.93 0.25 1.95
C GLU A 140 22.03 1.75 1.71
N GLY A 141 23.24 2.30 1.68
CA GLY A 141 23.44 3.74 1.68
C GLY A 141 24.10 4.26 0.42
N GLY A 142 23.88 5.54 0.14
CA GLY A 142 24.58 6.32 -0.85
C GLY A 142 23.88 6.54 -2.18
N ASN A 143 22.65 6.10 -2.35
CA ASN A 143 21.85 6.40 -3.54
C ASN A 143 21.24 7.81 -3.44
N ILE A 144 21.45 8.63 -4.46
CA ILE A 144 20.82 9.95 -4.57
C ILE A 144 19.34 9.72 -4.94
N MET A 145 18.45 10.39 -4.23
CA MET A 145 17.03 10.46 -4.55
C MET A 145 16.66 11.91 -4.85
N ASP A 146 16.22 12.16 -6.06
CA ASP A 146 15.73 13.48 -6.46
C ASP A 146 14.31 13.67 -5.95
N TYR A 147 14.09 14.63 -5.07
CA TYR A 147 12.76 15.04 -4.62
C TYR A 147 12.72 16.55 -4.36
N ARG A 148 11.49 17.10 -4.36
CA ARG A 148 11.21 18.46 -3.93
C ARG A 148 9.99 18.49 -3.01
N ILE A 149 9.91 19.51 -2.18
CA ILE A 149 8.70 19.79 -1.39
C ILE A 149 7.93 20.88 -2.09
N GLU A 150 6.65 20.63 -2.32
CA GLU A 150 5.76 21.54 -3.03
C GLU A 150 4.47 21.77 -2.25
N LYS A 151 4.04 23.02 -2.13
CA LYS A 151 2.75 23.36 -1.54
C LYS A 151 1.77 23.62 -2.66
N ALA A 152 0.73 22.82 -2.72
CA ALA A 152 -0.37 23.00 -3.67
C ALA A 152 -1.58 23.59 -2.93
N ASP A 153 -2.10 24.70 -3.40
CA ASP A 153 -3.42 25.18 -3.03
C ASP A 153 -4.50 24.18 -3.49
N ALA A 154 -5.70 24.30 -2.93
CA ALA A 154 -6.81 23.48 -3.38
C ALA A 154 -7.07 23.66 -4.88
N PHE A 155 -7.31 22.57 -5.59
CA PHE A 155 -7.59 22.55 -7.02
C PHE A 155 -8.63 21.48 -7.35
N LYS A 156 -9.21 21.57 -8.55
CA LYS A 156 -10.17 20.57 -9.01
C LYS A 156 -9.53 19.67 -10.07
N VAL A 157 -9.92 18.41 -10.04
CA VAL A 157 -9.59 17.46 -11.09
C VAL A 157 -10.85 16.98 -11.78
N ILE A 158 -10.77 16.79 -13.09
CA ILE A 158 -11.75 16.00 -13.83
C ILE A 158 -11.19 14.60 -14.00
N CYS A 159 -11.95 13.58 -13.66
CA CYS A 159 -11.46 12.21 -13.73
C CYS A 159 -12.58 11.20 -13.98
N ARG A 160 -12.24 10.07 -14.58
CA ARG A 160 -13.05 8.85 -14.51
C ARG A 160 -12.55 8.06 -13.32
N ARG A 161 -13.48 7.66 -12.46
CA ARG A 161 -13.16 6.91 -11.23
C ARG A 161 -13.57 5.46 -11.36
N LYS A 162 -12.74 4.58 -10.81
CA LYS A 162 -13.04 3.16 -10.64
C LYS A 162 -12.72 2.77 -9.21
N ARG A 163 -13.59 1.96 -8.62
CA ARG A 163 -13.27 1.32 -7.35
C ARG A 163 -12.35 0.14 -7.62
N VAL A 164 -11.15 0.22 -7.13
CA VAL A 164 -10.20 -0.90 -7.13
C VAL A 164 -10.55 -1.77 -5.93
N GLU A 165 -11.09 -2.96 -6.19
CA GLU A 165 -11.42 -3.93 -5.15
C GLU A 165 -10.14 -4.54 -4.56
N LYS A 166 -10.23 -5.00 -3.30
CA LYS A 166 -9.13 -5.75 -2.69
C LYS A 166 -8.91 -7.03 -3.47
N PRO A 167 -7.71 -7.29 -3.96
CA PRO A 167 -7.45 -8.53 -4.70
C PRO A 167 -7.57 -9.73 -3.76
N GLN A 168 -8.37 -10.70 -4.17
CA GLN A 168 -8.24 -12.07 -3.70
C GLN A 168 -7.15 -12.77 -4.52
N GLY A 169 -5.88 -12.44 -4.31
CA GLY A 169 -4.76 -12.93 -5.13
C GLY A 169 -3.94 -11.78 -5.71
N ASP A 170 -2.99 -12.04 -6.54
CA ASP A 170 -1.97 -11.09 -7.00
C ASP A 170 -2.44 -9.64 -7.19
N ILE A 171 -1.69 -8.78 -6.56
CA ILE A 171 -1.57 -7.31 -6.56
C ILE A 171 -2.59 -6.54 -7.42
N ALA A 172 -3.25 -5.54 -6.79
CA ALA A 172 -4.06 -4.49 -7.40
C ALA A 172 -3.45 -3.74 -8.61
N THR A 173 -2.21 -4.03 -8.98
CA THR A 173 -1.55 -3.49 -10.16
C THR A 173 -2.21 -3.93 -11.46
N ASP A 174 -2.75 -5.14 -11.56
CA ASP A 174 -3.42 -5.62 -12.78
C ASP A 174 -4.74 -4.89 -13.02
N ASP A 175 -5.49 -4.57 -11.96
CA ASP A 175 -6.75 -3.84 -12.08
C ASP A 175 -6.51 -2.36 -12.46
N ILE A 176 -5.49 -1.71 -11.89
CA ILE A 176 -5.10 -0.33 -12.26
C ILE A 176 -4.55 -0.29 -13.69
N SER A 177 -3.65 -1.21 -14.04
CA SER A 177 -3.10 -1.30 -15.40
C SER A 177 -4.19 -1.62 -16.42
N GLY A 178 -5.15 -2.47 -16.05
CA GLY A 178 -6.34 -2.75 -16.85
C GLY A 178 -7.22 -1.51 -17.05
N PHE A 179 -7.40 -0.72 -16.01
CA PHE A 179 -8.19 0.52 -16.08
C PHE A 179 -7.52 1.60 -16.94
N TRP A 180 -6.20 1.76 -16.86
CA TRP A 180 -5.44 2.63 -17.75
C TRP A 180 -5.59 2.21 -19.21
N ARG A 181 -5.48 0.91 -19.50
CA ARG A 181 -5.67 0.38 -20.85
C ARG A 181 -7.09 0.66 -21.34
N GLU A 182 -8.12 0.36 -20.54
CA GLU A 182 -9.52 0.66 -20.88
C GLU A 182 -9.71 2.13 -21.24
N CYS A 183 -9.25 3.07 -20.39
CA CYS A 183 -9.40 4.51 -20.62
C CYS A 183 -8.63 5.04 -21.83
N ASN A 184 -7.53 4.39 -22.21
CA ASN A 184 -6.82 4.74 -23.43
C ASN A 184 -7.54 4.21 -24.69
N GLU A 185 -8.07 2.98 -24.64
CA GLU A 185 -8.72 2.33 -25.77
C GLU A 185 -10.10 2.92 -26.07
N ASP A 186 -10.86 3.35 -25.07
CA ASP A 186 -12.21 3.90 -25.24
C ASP A 186 -12.27 5.42 -25.46
N GLY A 187 -11.10 6.09 -25.55
CA GLY A 187 -10.98 7.52 -25.76
C GLY A 187 -11.24 8.39 -24.53
N THR A 188 -11.37 7.79 -23.33
CA THR A 188 -11.56 8.52 -22.06
C THR A 188 -10.43 9.52 -21.81
N VAL A 189 -9.17 9.10 -22.00
CA VAL A 189 -8.00 9.97 -21.79
C VAL A 189 -8.02 11.16 -22.76
N GLU A 190 -8.37 10.93 -24.04
CA GLU A 190 -8.47 12.00 -25.03
C GLU A 190 -9.55 13.03 -24.65
N LYS A 191 -10.71 12.58 -24.17
CA LYS A 191 -11.79 13.45 -23.69
C LYS A 191 -11.36 14.27 -22.47
N ILE A 192 -10.68 13.65 -21.51
CA ILE A 192 -10.13 14.35 -20.33
C ILE A 192 -9.19 15.47 -20.76
N CYS A 193 -8.35 15.25 -21.78
CA CYS A 193 -7.46 16.29 -22.31
C CYS A 193 -8.21 17.54 -22.80
N GLY A 194 -9.45 17.38 -23.28
CA GLY A 194 -10.30 18.53 -23.70
C GLY A 194 -10.76 19.43 -22.55
N TYR A 195 -10.73 18.93 -21.32
CA TYR A 195 -11.14 19.62 -20.10
C TYR A 195 -9.96 19.91 -19.15
N ALA A 196 -8.72 19.61 -19.58
CA ALA A 196 -7.54 19.68 -18.75
C ALA A 196 -6.90 21.06 -18.74
N ASP A 197 -6.35 21.42 -17.58
CA ASP A 197 -5.31 22.42 -17.41
C ASP A 197 -3.97 21.71 -17.17
N PHE A 198 -2.99 21.97 -18.02
CA PHE A 198 -1.66 21.33 -17.94
C PHE A 198 -0.57 22.27 -17.39
N ASP A 199 -0.92 23.44 -16.86
CA ASP A 199 0.06 24.41 -16.37
C ASP A 199 0.80 23.92 -15.12
N ARG A 200 0.10 23.24 -14.20
CA ARG A 200 0.69 22.69 -12.99
C ARG A 200 1.23 21.29 -13.22
N PHE A 201 0.36 20.41 -13.71
CA PHE A 201 0.68 19.02 -13.97
C PHE A 201 0.81 18.82 -15.48
N HIS A 202 2.02 18.68 -15.98
CA HIS A 202 2.30 18.54 -17.40
C HIS A 202 1.96 17.14 -17.94
N GLY A 203 0.80 16.57 -17.53
CA GLY A 203 0.41 15.23 -17.91
C GLY A 203 -0.92 14.77 -17.35
N ILE A 204 -1.31 13.55 -17.71
CA ILE A 204 -2.47 12.87 -17.15
C ILE A 204 -2.13 12.35 -15.77
N LEU A 205 -3.11 12.41 -14.87
CA LEU A 205 -2.97 12.03 -13.47
C LEU A 205 -3.53 10.63 -13.23
N GLY A 206 -2.76 9.79 -12.55
CA GLY A 206 -3.28 8.70 -11.72
C GLY A 206 -3.56 9.26 -10.32
N ILE A 207 -4.76 9.09 -9.82
CA ILE A 207 -5.24 9.74 -8.59
C ILE A 207 -5.69 8.69 -7.60
N CYS A 208 -4.95 8.55 -6.49
CA CYS A 208 -5.32 7.66 -5.40
C CYS A 208 -6.07 8.45 -4.32
N PHE A 209 -7.37 8.24 -4.19
CA PHE A 209 -8.22 8.89 -3.20
C PHE A 209 -8.17 8.14 -1.86
N SER A 210 -7.06 8.26 -1.14
CA SER A 210 -6.81 7.51 0.11
C SER A 210 -7.75 7.88 1.26
N GLY A 211 -8.41 9.04 1.20
CA GLY A 211 -9.38 9.50 2.21
C GLY A 211 -10.78 8.89 2.08
N GLU A 212 -11.12 8.27 0.94
CA GLU A 212 -12.45 7.72 0.64
C GLU A 212 -12.51 6.18 0.77
N MET A 213 -11.75 5.62 1.67
CA MET A 213 -11.65 4.17 1.79
C MET A 213 -12.84 3.54 2.51
N ALA A 214 -13.30 2.41 1.97
CA ALA A 214 -14.16 1.46 2.66
C ALA A 214 -13.47 0.09 2.74
N ASP A 215 -14.00 -0.81 3.56
CA ASP A 215 -13.38 -2.11 3.89
C ASP A 215 -12.97 -2.97 2.70
N ASN A 216 -13.50 -2.72 1.50
CA ASN A 216 -13.36 -3.58 0.33
C ASN A 216 -12.61 -2.96 -0.87
N GLY A 217 -11.93 -1.83 -0.72
CA GLY A 217 -11.21 -1.24 -1.83
C GLY A 217 -11.04 0.27 -1.70
N PHE A 218 -10.44 0.89 -2.71
CA PHE A 218 -10.20 2.33 -2.76
C PHE A 218 -10.59 2.88 -4.13
N PRO A 219 -11.05 4.15 -4.20
CA PRO A 219 -11.27 4.81 -5.47
C PRO A 219 -9.92 5.21 -6.08
N TYR A 220 -9.73 4.84 -7.34
CA TYR A 220 -8.64 5.31 -8.18
C TYR A 220 -9.22 6.08 -9.35
N GLY A 221 -8.63 7.21 -9.69
CA GLY A 221 -9.05 8.05 -10.81
C GLY A 221 -7.97 8.16 -11.87
N ILE A 222 -8.38 8.23 -13.13
CA ILE A 222 -7.55 8.70 -14.23
C ILE A 222 -8.14 10.03 -14.66
N GLY A 223 -7.31 11.09 -14.65
CA GLY A 223 -7.83 12.45 -14.80
C GLY A 223 -6.76 13.49 -15.12
N ALA A 224 -7.15 14.75 -15.00
CA ALA A 224 -6.26 15.90 -15.11
C ALA A 224 -6.75 17.04 -14.22
N GLU A 225 -5.94 18.09 -13.99
CA GLU A 225 -6.41 19.32 -13.39
C GLU A 225 -7.49 19.93 -14.29
N TYR A 226 -8.61 20.34 -13.67
CA TYR A 226 -9.80 20.76 -14.40
C TYR A 226 -9.71 22.25 -14.76
N ASN A 227 -9.88 22.58 -16.05
CA ASN A 227 -9.79 23.94 -16.58
C ASN A 227 -11.05 24.81 -16.38
N GLY A 228 -12.12 24.27 -15.80
CA GLY A 228 -13.38 24.98 -15.54
C GLY A 228 -14.37 24.98 -16.70
N THR A 229 -14.06 24.35 -17.83
CA THR A 229 -14.99 24.26 -18.98
C THR A 229 -16.18 23.39 -18.65
N GLU A 230 -17.40 23.75 -19.03
CA GLU A 230 -18.59 22.94 -18.81
C GLU A 230 -18.45 21.55 -19.44
N VAL A 231 -18.67 20.53 -18.62
CA VAL A 231 -18.55 19.13 -19.06
C VAL A 231 -19.89 18.70 -19.65
N ALA A 232 -19.91 18.46 -20.94
CA ALA A 232 -21.12 18.06 -21.67
C ALA A 232 -21.37 16.55 -21.71
N GLU A 233 -20.42 15.76 -21.21
CA GLU A 233 -20.44 14.29 -21.29
C GLU A 233 -20.66 13.66 -19.91
N ASP A 234 -21.42 12.54 -19.88
CA ASP A 234 -21.58 11.73 -18.68
C ASP A 234 -20.34 10.85 -18.42
N GLY A 235 -20.15 10.46 -17.16
CA GLY A 235 -19.12 9.50 -16.76
C GLY A 235 -17.82 10.10 -16.23
N PHE A 236 -17.77 11.44 -16.08
CA PHE A 236 -16.67 12.13 -15.40
C PHE A 236 -17.11 12.69 -14.06
N ASP A 237 -16.22 12.58 -13.09
CA ASP A 237 -16.34 13.24 -11.79
C ASP A 237 -15.46 14.48 -11.76
N ILE A 238 -15.99 15.58 -11.20
CA ILE A 238 -15.18 16.75 -10.83
C ILE A 238 -14.98 16.69 -9.33
N VAL A 239 -13.72 16.49 -8.90
CA VAL A 239 -13.36 16.31 -7.49
C VAL A 239 -12.44 17.43 -7.05
N GLU A 240 -12.74 18.04 -5.90
CA GLU A 240 -11.85 19.03 -5.28
C GLU A 240 -10.78 18.31 -4.46
N ILE A 241 -9.52 18.59 -4.78
CA ILE A 241 -8.37 18.15 -4.02
C ILE A 241 -8.01 19.26 -3.04
N PRO A 242 -8.03 19.03 -1.72
CA PRO A 242 -7.68 20.03 -0.73
C PRO A 242 -6.23 20.50 -0.86
N ALA A 243 -5.93 21.67 -0.31
CA ALA A 243 -4.57 22.16 -0.22
C ALA A 243 -3.70 21.21 0.60
N HIS A 244 -2.55 20.83 0.06
CA HIS A 244 -1.59 19.92 0.70
C HIS A 244 -0.15 20.37 0.47
N THR A 245 0.73 19.90 1.36
CA THR A 245 2.16 19.86 1.10
C THR A 245 2.50 18.47 0.55
N TYR A 246 3.22 18.44 -0.56
CA TYR A 246 3.65 17.22 -1.23
C TYR A 246 5.17 17.06 -1.21
N ALA A 247 5.64 15.85 -0.98
CA ALA A 247 6.95 15.41 -1.42
C ALA A 247 6.80 14.85 -2.84
N VAL A 248 7.51 15.43 -3.79
CA VAL A 248 7.43 15.09 -5.21
C VAL A 248 8.70 14.38 -5.60
N PHE A 249 8.58 13.17 -6.10
CA PHE A 249 9.67 12.29 -6.50
C PHE A 249 9.68 12.10 -8.00
N VAL A 250 10.88 12.16 -8.58
CA VAL A 250 11.08 11.90 -10.01
C VAL A 250 11.30 10.40 -10.22
N CYS A 251 10.44 9.78 -11.00
CA CYS A 251 10.53 8.39 -11.42
C CYS A 251 11.10 8.31 -12.83
N ARG A 252 12.17 7.56 -13.04
CA ARG A 252 12.84 7.41 -14.35
C ARG A 252 12.95 5.95 -14.75
N GLY A 253 12.54 5.62 -15.97
CA GLY A 253 12.64 4.29 -16.56
C GLY A 253 11.29 3.71 -16.97
N ARG A 254 11.32 2.46 -17.40
CA ARG A 254 10.12 1.76 -17.91
C ARG A 254 9.10 1.48 -16.81
N MET A 255 7.83 1.71 -17.12
CA MET A 255 6.74 1.36 -16.23
C MET A 255 6.31 -0.11 -16.41
N PRO A 256 5.87 -0.80 -15.38
CA PRO A 256 5.70 -0.33 -13.99
C PRO A 256 6.94 -0.51 -13.08
N ASP A 257 8.04 -1.05 -13.59
CA ASP A 257 9.19 -1.45 -12.76
C ASP A 257 9.87 -0.25 -12.11
N ALA A 258 10.08 0.84 -12.86
CA ALA A 258 10.65 2.08 -12.34
C ALA A 258 9.79 2.67 -11.21
N PHE A 259 8.46 2.60 -11.36
CA PHE A 259 7.53 3.05 -10.32
C PHE A 259 7.64 2.23 -9.03
N ARG A 260 7.70 0.89 -9.16
CA ARG A 260 7.86 -0.01 -8.01
C ARG A 260 9.16 0.27 -7.27
N GLU A 261 10.24 0.45 -8.00
CA GLU A 261 11.56 0.70 -7.42
C GLU A 261 11.63 2.04 -6.70
N ILE A 262 11.20 3.15 -7.33
CA ILE A 262 11.23 4.46 -6.66
C ILE A 262 10.30 4.48 -5.44
N TYR A 263 9.11 3.86 -5.54
CA TYR A 263 8.18 3.80 -4.44
C TYR A 263 8.74 2.98 -3.27
N ARG A 264 9.39 1.84 -3.55
CA ARG A 264 10.12 1.06 -2.55
C ARG A 264 11.16 1.94 -1.83
N ARG A 265 11.96 2.70 -2.57
CA ARG A 265 12.97 3.59 -2.02
C ARG A 265 12.37 4.74 -1.19
N ILE A 266 11.28 5.33 -1.65
CA ILE A 266 10.56 6.34 -0.86
C ILE A 266 10.22 5.77 0.51
N CYS A 267 9.76 4.54 0.56
CA CYS A 267 9.34 3.86 1.76
C CYS A 267 10.50 3.41 2.66
N THR A 268 11.58 2.92 2.07
CA THR A 268 12.70 2.33 2.82
C THR A 268 13.84 3.30 3.08
N GLU A 269 13.96 4.37 2.28
CA GLU A 269 15.05 5.33 2.38
C GLU A 269 14.56 6.72 2.79
N PHE A 270 13.54 7.30 2.09
CA PHE A 270 13.13 8.68 2.33
C PHE A 270 12.42 8.85 3.68
N PHE A 271 11.28 8.20 3.89
CA PHE A 271 10.48 8.42 5.10
C PHE A 271 11.21 8.03 6.40
N PRO A 272 11.98 6.92 6.47
CA PRO A 272 12.72 6.58 7.67
C PRO A 272 13.81 7.58 8.05
N GLN A 273 14.45 8.19 7.04
CA GLN A 273 15.59 9.10 7.26
C GLN A 273 15.17 10.57 7.29
N ASN A 274 13.98 10.91 6.81
CA ASN A 274 13.53 12.30 6.76
C ASN A 274 13.17 12.79 8.18
N THR A 275 13.84 13.85 8.62
CA THR A 275 13.63 14.43 9.96
C THR A 275 12.56 15.51 9.98
N ALA A 276 12.20 16.07 8.82
CA ALA A 276 11.28 17.19 8.71
C ALA A 276 9.84 16.76 8.38
N TYR A 277 9.68 15.71 7.57
CA TYR A 277 8.39 15.31 7.03
C TYR A 277 8.09 13.85 7.35
N GLU A 278 6.81 13.57 7.56
CA GLU A 278 6.23 12.24 7.64
C GLU A 278 5.07 12.12 6.66
N TYR A 279 4.64 10.89 6.37
CA TYR A 279 3.50 10.64 5.51
C TYR A 279 2.26 11.39 6.01
N GLY A 280 1.61 12.14 5.11
CA GLY A 280 0.36 12.83 5.35
C GLY A 280 -0.84 12.01 4.89
N SER A 281 -2.01 12.22 5.51
CA SER A 281 -3.27 11.74 4.93
C SER A 281 -3.67 12.66 3.79
N GLY A 282 -3.93 12.12 2.62
CA GLY A 282 -4.33 12.94 1.47
C GLY A 282 -4.40 12.12 0.19
N VAL A 283 -4.54 12.82 -0.91
CA VAL A 283 -4.55 12.22 -2.25
C VAL A 283 -3.11 12.08 -2.72
N GLU A 284 -2.76 10.91 -3.24
CA GLU A 284 -1.50 10.70 -3.95
C GLU A 284 -1.74 10.88 -5.45
N LEU A 285 -0.80 11.53 -6.13
CA LEU A 285 -0.88 11.76 -7.56
C LEU A 285 0.32 11.13 -8.27
N GLU A 286 0.04 10.55 -9.41
CA GLU A 286 1.01 10.02 -10.35
C GLU A 286 0.90 10.87 -11.62
N VAL A 287 1.93 11.60 -12.03
CA VAL A 287 1.88 12.52 -13.16
C VAL A 287 2.56 11.88 -14.37
N TYR A 288 1.80 11.56 -15.38
CA TYR A 288 2.25 10.88 -16.59
C TYR A 288 2.28 11.85 -17.77
N PRO A 289 3.45 12.39 -18.18
CA PRO A 289 3.54 13.42 -19.21
C PRO A 289 3.32 12.89 -20.64
N SER A 290 3.43 11.60 -20.83
CA SER A 290 3.20 10.96 -22.15
C SER A 290 2.75 9.51 -21.99
N ALA A 291 2.24 8.95 -23.11
CA ALA A 291 1.82 7.55 -23.17
C ALA A 291 2.98 6.56 -23.41
N ASP A 292 4.19 7.03 -23.73
CA ASP A 292 5.36 6.17 -24.04
C ASP A 292 6.03 5.61 -22.78
N VAL A 293 5.24 4.99 -21.93
CA VAL A 293 5.66 4.45 -20.63
C VAL A 293 6.68 3.30 -20.70
N GLN A 294 6.93 2.75 -21.88
CA GLN A 294 7.89 1.66 -22.12
C GLN A 294 9.28 2.16 -22.52
N ASN A 295 9.46 3.46 -22.70
CA ASN A 295 10.76 4.06 -22.99
C ASN A 295 11.69 3.95 -21.76
N SER A 296 12.97 3.59 -22.00
CA SER A 296 13.99 3.54 -20.94
C SER A 296 14.27 4.89 -20.30
N ASP A 297 14.06 5.98 -21.05
CA ASP A 297 14.28 7.36 -20.60
C ASP A 297 12.98 8.04 -20.14
N TYR A 298 11.88 7.26 -20.02
CA TYR A 298 10.61 7.78 -19.53
C TYR A 298 10.77 8.41 -18.17
N THR A 299 10.10 9.56 -18.00
CA THR A 299 10.12 10.27 -16.72
C THR A 299 8.71 10.66 -16.32
N CYS A 300 8.34 10.35 -15.09
CA CYS A 300 7.07 10.78 -14.49
C CYS A 300 7.32 11.25 -13.05
N GLU A 301 6.29 11.77 -12.39
CA GLU A 301 6.40 12.22 -11.01
C GLU A 301 5.40 11.49 -10.10
N ILE A 302 5.82 11.30 -8.87
CA ILE A 302 4.97 10.75 -7.79
C ILE A 302 4.85 11.84 -6.72
N TRP A 303 3.65 12.30 -6.47
CA TRP A 303 3.32 13.31 -5.49
C TRP A 303 2.68 12.65 -4.27
N ILE A 304 3.38 12.63 -3.15
CA ILE A 304 2.90 12.04 -1.91
C ILE A 304 2.63 13.16 -0.90
N ALA A 305 1.39 13.21 -0.40
CA ALA A 305 1.03 14.16 0.63
C ALA A 305 1.86 13.92 1.89
N VAL A 306 2.47 14.97 2.41
CA VAL A 306 3.32 14.93 3.62
C VAL A 306 2.86 15.98 4.62
N LYS A 307 3.19 15.74 5.89
CA LYS A 307 3.02 16.71 6.97
C LYS A 307 4.33 16.90 7.71
N GLU A 308 4.52 18.09 8.27
CA GLU A 308 5.68 18.37 9.09
C GLU A 308 5.66 17.51 10.37
N LYS A 309 6.80 16.93 10.70
CA LYS A 309 6.97 16.23 11.98
C LYS A 309 6.87 17.25 13.11
N LYS A 310 6.01 16.99 14.08
CA LYS A 310 5.98 17.80 15.30
C LYS A 310 7.19 17.43 16.15
N ASN A 311 8.07 18.38 16.35
CA ASN A 311 9.19 18.27 17.28
C ASN A 311 8.72 18.05 18.72
#